data_f363cbffdbaad007db17a40fdf1a370a
#
_entry.id   f363cbffdbaad007db17a40fdf1a370a
#
_cell.length_a   1.000
_cell.length_b   1.000
_cell.length_c   1.000
_cell.angle_alpha   90.00
_cell.angle_beta   90.00
_cell.angle_gamma   90.00
#
_symmetry.space_group_name_H-M   'P 1'
#
loop_
_entity.id
_entity.type
_entity.pdbx_description
1 polymer ?
#
loop_
_entity_poly.entity_id
_entity_poly.type
_entity_poly.pdbx_seq_one_letter_code
_entity_poly.pdbx_strand_id
1 'polypeptide(L)'
;IGGAICMAKPLDFAYDAFSVGMGEHIDAISFHEYVIDETVVFRHVKALRGLCNRFNPNIEIIQGESGSQSRSDGRGAMRKGAWTPHKQAKQLLRHLMADLMTEVKFTSYFSCMDMIEALNGTVGDLVSYLDYGYFGVLGADFDAQGRSVGNYTPKPSYYALQTISAIFSEDVQKADLYTGTVPI
;
A
#
# COMPACT_ATOMS: atom_id res chain seq x y z
N ILE A 1 1.06 15.31 -9.96
CA ILE A 1 1.69 14.44 -8.96
C ILE A 1 3.18 14.40 -9.24
N GLY A 2 3.98 14.71 -8.25
CA GLY A 2 5.45 14.66 -8.36
C GLY A 2 6.03 13.56 -7.47
N GLY A 3 7.14 12.95 -7.92
CA GLY A 3 7.96 12.01 -7.17
C GLY A 3 7.22 10.78 -6.65
N ALA A 4 7.38 9.66 -7.31
CA ALA A 4 7.02 8.37 -6.72
C ALA A 4 8.24 7.87 -5.92
N ILE A 5 8.25 8.13 -4.61
CA ILE A 5 9.35 7.68 -3.73
C ILE A 5 9.05 6.28 -3.20
N CYS A 6 10.08 5.44 -3.17
CA CYS A 6 9.94 4.03 -2.79
C CYS A 6 9.43 3.83 -1.36
N MET A 7 9.73 4.76 -0.45
CA MET A 7 9.26 4.79 0.92
C MET A 7 9.10 6.23 1.38
N ALA A 8 8.20 6.48 2.32
CA ALA A 8 8.08 7.79 2.94
C ALA A 8 9.33 8.20 3.74
N LYS A 9 10.23 7.26 4.03
CA LYS A 9 11.55 7.47 4.65
C LYS A 9 12.59 6.56 4.00
N PRO A 10 13.87 6.99 3.83
CA PRO A 10 14.41 8.29 4.26
C PRO A 10 13.86 9.46 3.44
N LEU A 11 13.89 10.67 4.03
CA LEU A 11 13.35 11.88 3.41
C LEU A 11 14.35 12.63 2.53
N ASP A 12 15.60 12.16 2.45
CA ASP A 12 16.71 12.89 1.82
C ASP A 12 16.40 13.30 0.39
N PHE A 13 15.95 12.34 -0.43
CA PHE A 13 15.59 12.62 -1.81
C PHE A 13 14.47 13.67 -1.94
N ALA A 14 13.40 13.53 -1.14
CA ALA A 14 12.29 14.49 -1.17
C ALA A 14 12.72 15.87 -0.65
N TYR A 15 13.57 15.90 0.38
CA TYR A 15 14.14 17.14 0.89
C TYR A 15 14.99 17.84 -0.17
N ASP A 16 15.89 17.14 -0.83
CA ASP A 16 16.75 17.71 -1.88
C ASP A 16 15.93 18.23 -3.05
N ALA A 17 14.94 17.45 -3.51
CA ALA A 17 14.05 17.84 -4.59
C ALA A 17 13.22 19.08 -4.23
N PHE A 18 12.70 19.16 -3.00
CA PHE A 18 11.96 20.34 -2.53
C PHE A 18 12.87 21.55 -2.36
N SER A 19 14.10 21.35 -1.93
CA SER A 19 15.09 22.43 -1.75
C SER A 19 15.47 23.13 -3.06
N VAL A 20 15.32 22.42 -4.20
CA VAL A 20 15.55 22.99 -5.54
C VAL A 20 14.25 23.42 -6.24
N GLY A 21 13.14 23.52 -5.51
CA GLY A 21 11.88 24.10 -5.98
C GLY A 21 10.80 23.13 -6.42
N MET A 22 10.99 21.81 -6.35
CA MET A 22 9.97 20.85 -6.77
C MET A 22 8.62 21.08 -6.08
N GLY A 23 8.63 21.46 -4.80
CA GLY A 23 7.41 21.70 -4.01
C GLY A 23 6.51 22.82 -4.52
N GLU A 24 7.02 23.73 -5.37
CA GLU A 24 6.24 24.80 -6.00
C GLU A 24 5.47 24.33 -7.25
N HIS A 25 5.83 23.15 -7.78
CA HIS A 25 5.35 22.65 -9.06
C HIS A 25 4.54 21.37 -8.97
N ILE A 26 4.26 20.89 -7.76
CA ILE A 26 3.47 19.67 -7.56
C ILE A 26 2.30 19.92 -6.62
N ASP A 27 1.19 19.24 -6.88
CA ASP A 27 0.00 19.24 -6.02
C ASP A 27 0.02 18.09 -5.03
N ALA A 28 0.69 16.99 -5.37
CA ALA A 28 0.80 15.82 -4.51
C ALA A 28 2.14 15.12 -4.66
N ILE A 29 2.62 14.52 -3.56
CA ILE A 29 3.74 13.58 -3.53
C ILE A 29 3.23 12.17 -3.34
N SER A 30 3.74 11.24 -4.17
CA SER A 30 3.44 9.82 -4.06
C SER A 30 4.56 9.08 -3.33
N PHE A 31 4.19 8.18 -2.43
CA PHE A 31 5.13 7.23 -1.84
C PHE A 31 4.60 5.79 -1.98
N HIS A 32 5.49 4.81 -1.90
CA HIS A 32 5.17 3.39 -1.95
C HIS A 32 5.67 2.74 -0.66
N GLU A 33 4.78 2.14 0.11
CA GLU A 33 5.19 1.56 1.39
C GLU A 33 4.67 0.13 1.56
N TYR A 34 5.59 -0.81 1.49
CA TYR A 34 5.34 -2.21 1.78
C TYR A 34 5.90 -2.55 3.15
N VAL A 35 5.03 -2.62 4.15
CA VAL A 35 5.41 -2.84 5.56
C VAL A 35 4.70 -4.05 6.16
N ILE A 36 5.45 -4.83 6.93
CA ILE A 36 4.91 -5.96 7.68
C ILE A 36 4.16 -5.46 8.92
N ASP A 37 4.67 -4.41 9.55
CA ASP A 37 4.04 -3.70 10.67
C ASP A 37 3.50 -2.35 10.15
N GLU A 38 2.22 -2.29 9.93
CA GLU A 38 1.53 -1.11 9.41
C GLU A 38 1.54 0.08 10.38
N THR A 39 1.88 -0.12 11.65
CA THR A 39 1.97 1.00 12.61
C THR A 39 3.09 1.97 12.28
N VAL A 40 4.09 1.54 11.52
CA VAL A 40 5.18 2.43 11.09
C VAL A 40 4.71 3.51 10.12
N VAL A 41 3.61 3.28 9.39
CA VAL A 41 3.02 4.23 8.43
C VAL A 41 2.72 5.56 9.12
N PHE A 42 2.19 5.54 10.34
CA PHE A 42 1.92 6.77 11.11
C PHE A 42 3.14 7.67 11.25
N ARG A 43 4.29 7.09 11.59
CA ARG A 43 5.53 7.84 11.78
C ARG A 43 6.11 8.33 10.45
N HIS A 44 6.01 7.49 9.43
CA HIS A 44 6.56 7.79 8.11
C HIS A 44 5.75 8.88 7.41
N VAL A 45 4.44 8.77 7.38
CA VAL A 45 3.56 9.80 6.80
C VAL A 45 3.65 11.10 7.57
N LYS A 46 3.69 11.05 8.92
CA LYS A 46 3.90 12.26 9.75
C LYS A 46 5.21 12.97 9.42
N ALA A 47 6.28 12.22 9.20
CA ALA A 47 7.57 12.79 8.84
C ALA A 47 7.54 13.43 7.44
N LEU A 48 6.92 12.75 6.46
CA LEU A 48 6.74 13.27 5.11
C LEU A 48 5.84 14.52 5.10
N ARG A 49 4.75 14.52 5.87
CA ARG A 49 3.88 15.70 6.05
C ARG A 49 4.65 16.86 6.66
N GLY A 50 5.49 16.62 7.67
CA GLY A 50 6.35 17.63 8.27
C GLY A 50 7.32 18.24 7.25
N LEU A 51 7.84 17.43 6.34
CA LEU A 51 8.68 17.93 5.25
C LEU A 51 7.85 18.76 4.26
N CYS A 52 6.71 18.26 3.80
CA CYS A 52 5.84 19.02 2.90
C CYS A 52 5.48 20.40 3.50
N ASN A 53 5.06 20.44 4.76
CA ASN A 53 4.67 21.68 5.45
C ASN A 53 5.79 22.72 5.51
N ARG A 54 7.04 22.28 5.48
CA ARG A 54 8.19 23.20 5.48
C ARG A 54 8.35 23.96 4.16
N PHE A 55 7.94 23.33 3.04
CA PHE A 55 8.12 23.89 1.69
C PHE A 55 6.78 24.37 1.10
N ASN A 56 5.78 23.53 1.11
CA ASN A 56 4.43 23.85 0.64
C ASN A 56 3.39 22.98 1.38
N PRO A 57 2.63 23.54 2.34
CA PRO A 57 1.66 22.81 3.14
C PRO A 57 0.47 22.27 2.33
N ASN A 58 0.25 22.77 1.11
CA ASN A 58 -0.85 22.36 0.26
C ASN A 58 -0.55 21.05 -0.53
N ILE A 59 0.70 20.56 -0.45
CA ILE A 59 1.05 19.29 -1.11
C ILE A 59 0.26 18.15 -0.44
N GLU A 60 -0.55 17.46 -1.23
CA GLU A 60 -1.23 16.24 -0.80
C GLU A 60 -0.24 15.06 -0.71
N ILE A 61 -0.52 14.11 0.17
CA ILE A 61 0.24 12.86 0.27
C ILE A 61 -0.63 11.73 -0.23
N ILE A 62 -0.09 10.94 -1.16
CA ILE A 62 -0.78 9.77 -1.71
C ILE A 62 0.08 8.52 -1.55
N GLN A 63 -0.56 7.41 -1.16
CA GLN A 63 0.04 6.08 -1.18
C GLN A 63 -0.15 5.49 -2.57
N GLY A 64 0.86 5.63 -3.42
CA GLY A 64 0.80 5.24 -4.82
C GLY A 64 0.86 3.74 -5.02
N GLU A 65 1.45 3.03 -4.05
CA GLU A 65 1.55 1.58 -4.10
C GLU A 65 1.75 1.00 -2.70
N SER A 66 0.92 0.05 -2.33
CA SER A 66 1.03 -0.72 -1.09
C SER A 66 0.44 -2.10 -1.29
N GLY A 67 0.66 -3.01 -0.37
CA GLY A 67 0.07 -4.33 -0.46
C GLY A 67 0.72 -5.35 0.45
N SER A 68 0.14 -6.53 0.48
CA SER A 68 0.69 -7.68 1.17
C SER A 68 0.31 -8.97 0.46
N GLN A 69 1.08 -10.00 0.70
CA GLN A 69 0.86 -11.29 0.04
C GLN A 69 0.03 -12.24 0.91
N SER A 70 -0.60 -13.21 0.27
CA SER A 70 -1.45 -14.21 0.95
C SER A 70 -0.70 -15.51 1.30
N ARG A 71 0.59 -15.61 0.96
CA ARG A 71 1.44 -16.80 1.22
C ARG A 71 2.79 -16.40 1.80
N SER A 72 3.35 -17.26 2.64
CA SER A 72 4.62 -17.00 3.34
C SER A 72 5.89 -17.35 2.54
N ASP A 73 5.74 -18.08 1.46
CA ASP A 73 6.85 -18.51 0.59
C ASP A 73 7.22 -17.49 -0.50
N GLY A 74 6.52 -16.36 -0.55
CA GLY A 74 6.86 -15.26 -1.46
C GLY A 74 8.22 -14.62 -1.15
N ARG A 75 8.89 -14.15 -2.20
CA ARG A 75 10.26 -13.59 -2.13
C ARG A 75 10.31 -12.08 -2.24
N GLY A 76 9.23 -11.43 -2.66
CA GLY A 76 9.16 -9.99 -2.91
C GLY A 76 9.30 -9.10 -1.68
N ALA A 77 8.77 -7.91 -1.77
CA ALA A 77 8.88 -6.86 -0.74
C ALA A 77 8.43 -7.32 0.65
N MET A 78 7.49 -8.24 0.72
CA MET A 78 6.89 -8.73 1.97
C MET A 78 7.41 -10.12 2.42
N ARG A 79 8.53 -10.59 1.86
CA ARG A 79 9.07 -11.96 2.03
C ARG A 79 9.30 -12.44 3.46
N LYS A 80 9.43 -11.55 4.44
CA LYS A 80 9.72 -11.91 5.85
C LYS A 80 8.46 -12.06 6.69
N GLY A 81 7.28 -11.77 6.16
CA GLY A 81 6.03 -11.94 6.88
C GLY A 81 5.57 -13.39 6.86
N ALA A 82 5.11 -13.92 7.99
CA ALA A 82 4.43 -15.22 8.04
C ALA A 82 3.00 -15.07 7.48
N TRP A 83 2.89 -14.89 6.17
CA TRP A 83 1.66 -14.52 5.48
C TRP A 83 0.69 -15.69 5.34
N THR A 84 -0.58 -15.37 5.49
CA THR A 84 -1.73 -16.22 5.18
C THR A 84 -2.81 -15.33 4.57
N PRO A 85 -3.85 -15.91 3.91
CA PRO A 85 -4.95 -15.10 3.39
C PRO A 85 -5.63 -14.21 4.46
N HIS A 86 -5.77 -14.71 5.68
CA HIS A 86 -6.34 -13.93 6.79
C HIS A 86 -5.41 -12.82 7.27
N LYS A 87 -4.09 -13.07 7.29
CA LYS A 87 -3.12 -12.04 7.66
C LYS A 87 -3.06 -10.94 6.61
N GLN A 88 -3.14 -11.30 5.32
CA GLN A 88 -3.28 -10.34 4.23
C GLN A 88 -4.50 -9.44 4.45
N ALA A 89 -5.67 -10.02 4.74
CA ALA A 89 -6.89 -9.26 4.99
C ALA A 89 -6.75 -8.30 6.18
N LYS A 90 -6.17 -8.75 7.28
CA LYS A 90 -5.92 -7.91 8.47
C LYS A 90 -4.96 -6.77 8.17
N GLN A 91 -3.86 -7.06 7.48
CA GLN A 91 -2.88 -6.05 7.11
C GLN A 91 -3.49 -5.01 6.15
N LEU A 92 -4.27 -5.44 5.15
CA LEU A 92 -4.99 -4.54 4.26
C LEU A 92 -5.88 -3.56 5.04
N LEU A 93 -6.74 -4.05 5.93
CA LEU A 93 -7.62 -3.21 6.73
C LEU A 93 -6.84 -2.22 7.58
N ARG A 94 -5.82 -2.68 8.30
CA ARG A 94 -5.03 -1.86 9.22
C ARG A 94 -4.18 -0.83 8.47
N HIS A 95 -3.66 -1.19 7.30
CA HIS A 95 -2.91 -0.26 6.45
C HIS A 95 -3.83 0.85 5.90
N LEU A 96 -4.98 0.48 5.34
CA LEU A 96 -5.95 1.47 4.86
C LEU A 96 -6.45 2.39 5.99
N MET A 97 -6.68 1.84 7.19
CA MET A 97 -7.03 2.64 8.36
C MET A 97 -5.90 3.58 8.78
N ALA A 98 -4.64 3.13 8.73
CA ALA A 98 -3.49 3.99 9.02
C ALA A 98 -3.37 5.13 8.02
N ASP A 99 -3.59 4.87 6.73
CA ASP A 99 -3.60 5.88 5.69
C ASP A 99 -4.73 6.90 5.92
N LEU A 100 -5.96 6.44 6.20
CA LEU A 100 -7.09 7.32 6.53
C LEU A 100 -6.80 8.20 7.76
N MET A 101 -6.27 7.60 8.83
CA MET A 101 -5.97 8.33 10.07
C MET A 101 -4.81 9.33 9.92
N THR A 102 -3.96 9.16 8.94
CA THR A 102 -2.84 10.07 8.63
C THR A 102 -3.15 11.04 7.49
N GLU A 103 -4.40 11.07 7.04
CA GLU A 103 -4.87 11.98 5.98
C GLU A 103 -4.13 11.77 4.65
N VAL A 104 -3.77 10.52 4.36
CA VAL A 104 -3.34 10.12 3.02
C VAL A 104 -4.55 10.24 2.10
N LYS A 105 -4.42 11.04 1.05
CA LYS A 105 -5.54 11.41 0.18
C LYS A 105 -6.07 10.27 -0.67
N PHE A 106 -5.19 9.37 -1.05
CA PHE A 106 -5.51 8.25 -1.91
C PHE A 106 -4.56 7.09 -1.62
N THR A 107 -5.09 5.87 -1.58
CA THR A 107 -4.32 4.64 -1.41
C THR A 107 -4.57 3.70 -2.58
N SER A 108 -3.52 3.36 -3.31
CA SER A 108 -3.51 2.32 -4.32
C SER A 108 -3.04 1.01 -3.70
N TYR A 109 -3.89 -0.01 -3.72
CA TYR A 109 -3.54 -1.34 -3.23
C TYR A 109 -3.07 -2.24 -4.38
N PHE A 110 -1.88 -2.77 -4.25
CA PHE A 110 -1.33 -3.78 -5.14
C PHE A 110 -1.61 -5.18 -4.56
N SER A 111 -2.48 -6.02 -5.17
CA SER A 111 -3.07 -5.77 -6.47
C SER A 111 -4.51 -6.32 -6.54
N CYS A 112 -5.20 -6.07 -7.64
CA CYS A 112 -6.56 -6.59 -7.84
C CYS A 112 -6.60 -8.12 -7.86
N MET A 113 -5.70 -8.75 -8.60
CA MET A 113 -5.62 -10.21 -8.74
C MET A 113 -4.20 -10.72 -8.59
N ASP A 114 -4.07 -12.00 -8.25
CA ASP A 114 -2.78 -12.68 -8.33
C ASP A 114 -2.26 -12.61 -9.76
N MET A 115 -0.95 -12.47 -9.91
CA MET A 115 -0.33 -12.24 -11.20
C MET A 115 0.99 -13.02 -11.35
N ILE A 116 1.33 -13.33 -12.58
CA ILE A 116 2.68 -13.77 -12.96
C ILE A 116 3.39 -12.59 -13.60
N GLU A 117 4.55 -12.27 -13.10
CA GLU A 117 5.39 -11.25 -13.70
C GLU A 117 6.00 -11.77 -15.01
N ALA A 118 5.85 -10.99 -16.07
CA ALA A 118 6.54 -11.24 -17.34
C ALA A 118 7.78 -10.35 -17.41
N LEU A 119 8.94 -10.95 -17.23
CA LEU A 119 10.23 -10.27 -17.39
C LEU A 119 10.66 -10.32 -18.85
N ASN A 120 10.95 -9.16 -19.44
CA ASN A 120 11.41 -9.05 -20.83
C ASN A 120 10.46 -9.70 -21.87
N GLY A 121 9.16 -9.63 -21.62
CA GLY A 121 8.16 -10.23 -22.51
C GLY A 121 8.06 -11.75 -22.45
N THR A 122 8.78 -12.37 -21.55
CA THR A 122 8.70 -13.81 -21.28
C THR A 122 7.95 -14.01 -19.96
N VAL A 123 6.95 -14.86 -19.95
CA VAL A 123 6.27 -15.25 -18.72
C VAL A 123 7.31 -15.83 -17.76
N GLY A 124 7.38 -15.28 -16.57
CA GLY A 124 8.32 -15.71 -15.56
C GLY A 124 8.11 -17.18 -15.20
N ASP A 125 9.18 -17.81 -14.79
CA ASP A 125 9.09 -19.12 -14.16
C ASP A 125 8.39 -19.03 -12.80
N LEU A 126 8.22 -20.17 -12.13
CA LEU A 126 7.62 -20.24 -10.81
C LEU A 126 8.31 -19.32 -9.79
N VAL A 127 9.59 -18.97 -10.01
CA VAL A 127 10.38 -18.11 -9.13
C VAL A 127 9.87 -16.67 -9.19
N SER A 128 9.61 -16.13 -10.38
CA SER A 128 9.02 -14.78 -10.53
C SER A 128 7.58 -14.72 -10.02
N TYR A 129 6.82 -15.80 -10.15
CA TYR A 129 5.50 -15.91 -9.54
C TYR A 129 5.53 -15.77 -8.00
N LEU A 130 6.57 -16.30 -7.35
CA LEU A 130 6.75 -16.18 -5.90
C LEU A 130 7.07 -14.75 -5.42
N ASP A 131 7.52 -13.86 -6.30
CA ASP A 131 7.84 -12.50 -5.92
C ASP A 131 6.59 -11.64 -5.73
N TYR A 132 5.65 -11.67 -6.66
CA TYR A 132 4.45 -10.83 -6.66
C TYR A 132 3.14 -11.61 -6.89
N GLY A 133 3.23 -12.90 -7.14
CA GLY A 133 2.11 -13.72 -7.58
C GLY A 133 0.92 -13.75 -6.63
N TYR A 134 1.15 -13.53 -5.35
CA TYR A 134 0.14 -13.73 -4.30
C TYR A 134 -0.34 -12.44 -3.65
N PHE A 135 -0.15 -11.30 -4.28
CA PHE A 135 -0.57 -9.99 -3.77
C PHE A 135 -2.04 -9.66 -4.05
N GLY A 136 -2.68 -10.35 -4.98
CA GLY A 136 -4.06 -10.09 -5.35
C GLY A 136 -5.06 -10.23 -4.20
N VAL A 137 -6.11 -9.43 -4.23
CA VAL A 137 -7.31 -9.67 -3.40
C VAL A 137 -8.19 -10.78 -4.01
N LEU A 138 -8.03 -11.01 -5.33
CA LEU A 138 -8.59 -12.18 -6.03
C LEU A 138 -7.47 -13.18 -6.29
N GLY A 139 -7.71 -14.43 -5.95
CA GLY A 139 -6.85 -15.53 -6.34
C GLY A 139 -7.02 -15.85 -7.83
N ALA A 140 -5.93 -16.21 -8.50
CA ALA A 140 -5.91 -16.66 -9.88
C ALA A 140 -5.05 -17.91 -10.01
N ASP A 141 -5.45 -18.81 -10.91
CA ASP A 141 -4.66 -19.98 -11.31
C ASP A 141 -4.06 -19.75 -12.69
N PHE A 142 -2.87 -20.30 -12.91
CA PHE A 142 -2.12 -20.13 -14.15
C PHE A 142 -1.64 -21.46 -14.68
N ASP A 143 -1.68 -21.62 -16.00
CA ASP A 143 -1.06 -22.76 -16.67
C ASP A 143 0.48 -22.61 -16.77
N ALA A 144 1.12 -23.64 -17.30
CA ALA A 144 2.58 -23.64 -17.46
C ALA A 144 3.11 -22.53 -18.40
N GLN A 145 2.25 -21.92 -19.19
CA GLN A 145 2.56 -20.78 -20.05
C GLN A 145 2.20 -19.44 -19.40
N GLY A 146 1.77 -19.44 -18.12
CA GLY A 146 1.41 -18.25 -17.38
C GLY A 146 0.10 -17.58 -17.82
N ARG A 147 -0.75 -18.31 -18.53
CA ARG A 147 -2.09 -17.82 -18.88
C ARG A 147 -3.04 -18.11 -17.73
N SER A 148 -3.89 -17.14 -17.41
CA SER A 148 -4.95 -17.37 -16.43
C SER A 148 -5.89 -18.47 -16.89
N VAL A 149 -6.12 -19.44 -16.00
CA VAL A 149 -7.04 -20.55 -16.22
C VAL A 149 -8.05 -20.62 -15.07
N GLY A 150 -9.30 -20.94 -15.40
CA GLY A 150 -10.36 -21.02 -14.39
C GLY A 150 -10.93 -19.65 -13.98
N ASN A 151 -11.58 -19.64 -12.84
CA ASN A 151 -12.26 -18.46 -12.30
C ASN A 151 -11.40 -17.79 -11.22
N TYR A 152 -11.47 -16.47 -11.18
CA TYR A 152 -10.89 -15.72 -10.08
C TYR A 152 -11.66 -15.96 -8.78
N THR A 153 -10.93 -16.25 -7.70
CA THR A 153 -11.52 -16.60 -6.41
C THR A 153 -11.31 -15.46 -5.42
N PRO A 154 -12.38 -14.84 -4.88
CA PRO A 154 -12.25 -13.83 -3.84
C PRO A 154 -11.54 -14.39 -2.60
N LYS A 155 -10.49 -13.70 -2.15
CA LYS A 155 -9.79 -14.00 -0.90
C LYS A 155 -10.45 -13.27 0.28
N PRO A 156 -10.12 -13.61 1.53
CA PRO A 156 -10.55 -12.82 2.70
C PRO A 156 -10.25 -11.31 2.57
N SER A 157 -9.15 -10.95 1.91
CA SER A 157 -8.78 -9.56 1.63
C SER A 157 -9.75 -8.85 0.68
N TYR A 158 -10.37 -9.55 -0.26
CA TYR A 158 -11.42 -8.99 -1.11
C TYR A 158 -12.63 -8.54 -0.28
N TYR A 159 -13.12 -9.42 0.60
CA TYR A 159 -14.27 -9.10 1.45
C TYR A 159 -13.93 -8.02 2.48
N ALA A 160 -12.69 -8.00 2.98
CA ALA A 160 -12.20 -6.94 3.85
C ALA A 160 -12.21 -5.57 3.13
N LEU A 161 -11.73 -5.51 1.89
CA LEU A 161 -11.75 -4.30 1.07
C LEU A 161 -13.19 -3.85 0.79
N GLN A 162 -14.08 -4.78 0.41
CA GLN A 162 -15.50 -4.49 0.20
C GLN A 162 -16.15 -3.92 1.45
N THR A 163 -15.85 -4.48 2.62
CA THR A 163 -16.41 -4.04 3.91
C THR A 163 -15.93 -2.64 4.26
N ILE A 164 -14.61 -2.36 4.18
CA ILE A 164 -14.09 -1.04 4.52
C ILE A 164 -14.62 0.04 3.57
N SER A 165 -14.73 -0.28 2.27
CA SER A 165 -15.29 0.65 1.27
C SER A 165 -16.78 0.92 1.49
N ALA A 166 -17.53 -0.03 2.07
CA ALA A 166 -18.93 0.17 2.40
C ALA A 166 -19.13 0.99 3.68
N ILE A 167 -18.21 0.89 4.64
CA ILE A 167 -18.27 1.63 5.91
C ILE A 167 -17.80 3.07 5.75
N PHE A 168 -16.69 3.26 5.04
CA PHE A 168 -16.07 4.56 4.81
C PHE A 168 -16.46 5.08 3.43
N SER A 169 -17.59 5.79 3.38
CA SER A 169 -18.05 6.50 2.19
C SER A 169 -17.39 7.88 2.07
N GLU A 170 -17.72 8.62 1.02
CA GLU A 170 -17.17 9.95 0.73
C GLU A 170 -17.40 11.00 1.84
N ASP A 171 -18.40 10.80 2.69
CA ASP A 171 -18.78 11.73 3.75
C ASP A 171 -18.09 11.49 5.10
N VAL A 172 -17.08 10.61 5.13
CA VAL A 172 -16.37 10.30 6.39
C VAL A 172 -15.43 11.45 6.76
N GLN A 173 -15.60 11.96 7.97
CA GLN A 173 -14.74 12.98 8.54
C GLN A 173 -14.01 12.46 9.77
N LYS A 174 -12.77 12.89 9.93
CA LYS A 174 -12.01 12.63 11.15
C LYS A 174 -12.65 13.36 12.32
N ALA A 175 -12.98 12.63 13.38
CA ALA A 175 -13.49 13.21 14.62
C ALA A 175 -12.44 13.07 15.72
N ASP A 176 -12.19 14.14 16.45
CA ASP A 176 -11.42 14.11 17.69
C ASP A 176 -12.32 13.59 18.81
N LEU A 177 -12.28 12.29 19.04
CA LEU A 177 -12.96 11.66 20.15
C LEU A 177 -12.04 11.62 21.37
N TYR A 178 -12.43 12.32 22.44
CA TYR A 178 -11.81 12.12 23.73
C TYR A 178 -12.25 10.76 24.29
N THR A 179 -11.43 9.76 24.15
CA THR A 179 -11.75 8.38 24.58
C THR A 179 -11.53 8.13 26.06
N GLY A 180 -11.11 9.14 26.82
CA GLY A 180 -10.65 8.95 28.20
C GLY A 180 -9.33 8.18 28.26
N THR A 181 -8.76 8.07 29.44
CA THR A 181 -7.65 7.15 29.68
C THR A 181 -8.19 5.74 29.71
N VAL A 182 -8.07 4.98 28.62
CA VAL A 182 -8.19 3.52 28.70
C VAL A 182 -6.90 3.04 29.34
N PRO A 183 -6.93 2.42 30.54
CA PRO A 183 -5.72 1.77 31.08
C PRO A 183 -5.29 0.69 30.08
N ILE A 184 -4.05 0.76 29.64
CA ILE A 184 -3.41 -0.29 28.85
C ILE A 184 -3.02 -1.44 29.80
#